data_a0f4a46bab4a5beb1693b7b98795cbe9
#
_entry.id   a0f4a46bab4a5beb1693b7b98795cbe9
#
_cell.length_a   1.000
_cell.length_b   1.000
_cell.length_c   1.000
_cell.angle_alpha   90.00
_cell.angle_beta   90.00
_cell.angle_gamma   90.00
#
_symmetry.space_group_name_H-M   'P 1'
#
loop_
_entity.id
_entity.type
_entity.pdbx_description
1 polymer ?
#
loop_
_entity_poly.entity_id
_entity_poly.type
_entity_poly.pdbx_seq_one_letter_code
_entity_poly.pdbx_strand_id
1 'polypeptide(L)'
;ATVNTLRTPTEAEATHTPQPTIARIPDLITECRNLGMSIRVTGPGLRTDLTAPEQQCAYRTIQEALTNARKHASGAPVTINLDEAGLMVTTHGIFTPGEPRRIVPGRGSVGMQERANHCGATLINEPDSDGWKVALTWKT
;
A
#
# COMPACT_ATOMS: atom_id res chain seq x y z
N ALA A 1 28.12 -14.36 12.52
CA ALA A 1 27.72 -13.98 12.73
C ALA A 1 27.38 -13.83 12.95
N THR A 2 27.73 -14.07 12.94
CA THR A 2 27.50 -13.66 13.42
C THR A 2 26.38 -13.53 13.83
N VAL A 3 26.21 -14.03 14.77
CA VAL A 3 25.35 -13.63 15.32
C VAL A 3 24.52 -12.75 14.76
N ASN A 4 24.72 -12.41 13.81
CA ASN A 4 24.15 -11.44 13.17
C ASN A 4 22.82 -11.65 12.68
N THR A 5 22.28 -12.79 12.73
CA THR A 5 21.00 -13.10 12.19
C THR A 5 19.86 -12.45 12.91
N LEU A 6 20.07 -12.08 14.16
CA LEU A 6 18.98 -11.49 14.92
C LEU A 6 19.01 -10.00 14.98
N ARG A 7 19.97 -9.38 14.39
CA ARG A 7 20.07 -7.96 14.42
C ARG A 7 19.36 -7.35 13.25
N THR A 8 19.08 -6.08 13.36
CA THR A 8 18.60 -5.37 12.20
C THR A 8 19.69 -5.35 11.15
N PRO A 9 19.32 -5.33 9.87
CA PRO A 9 20.34 -5.26 8.84
C PRO A 9 21.23 -4.06 9.02
N THR A 10 22.50 -4.22 8.79
CA THR A 10 23.42 -3.09 8.79
C THR A 10 23.11 -2.24 7.57
N GLU A 11 23.66 -1.06 7.58
CA GLU A 11 23.49 -0.22 6.42
C GLU A 11 24.04 -0.87 5.15
N ALA A 12 25.13 -1.58 5.27
CA ALA A 12 25.67 -2.28 4.13
C ALA A 12 24.70 -3.32 3.63
N GLU A 13 24.09 -4.05 4.54
CA GLU A 13 23.11 -5.05 4.15
C GLU A 13 21.86 -4.40 3.56
N ALA A 14 21.43 -3.31 4.15
CA ALA A 14 20.30 -2.59 3.63
C ALA A 14 20.59 -2.05 2.25
N THR A 15 21.82 -1.64 2.00
CA THR A 15 22.21 -1.15 0.70
C THR A 15 22.16 -2.26 -0.35
N HIS A 16 22.50 -3.48 0.06
CA HIS A 16 22.46 -4.61 -0.85
C HIS A 16 21.08 -5.21 -0.98
N THR A 17 20.17 -4.89 -0.07
CA THR A 17 18.82 -5.39 -0.14
C THR A 17 18.09 -4.66 -1.26
N PRO A 18 17.46 -5.38 -2.19
CA PRO A 18 16.74 -4.70 -3.24
C PRO A 18 15.66 -3.81 -2.65
N GLN A 19 15.53 -2.63 -3.21
CA GLN A 19 14.44 -1.75 -2.81
C GLN A 19 13.12 -2.37 -3.21
N PRO A 20 12.04 -2.11 -2.45
CA PRO A 20 10.73 -2.60 -2.85
C PRO A 20 10.37 -2.08 -4.22
N THR A 21 9.92 -2.97 -5.08
CA THR A 21 9.51 -2.62 -6.43
C THR A 21 8.13 -3.20 -6.68
N ILE A 22 7.54 -2.81 -7.82
CA ILE A 22 6.23 -3.35 -8.16
C ILE A 22 6.29 -4.85 -8.39
N ALA A 23 7.46 -5.41 -8.68
CA ALA A 23 7.59 -6.85 -8.82
C ALA A 23 7.36 -7.58 -7.49
N ARG A 24 7.47 -6.88 -6.36
CA ARG A 24 7.25 -7.47 -5.05
C ARG A 24 5.80 -7.38 -4.60
N ILE A 25 4.96 -6.67 -5.35
CA ILE A 25 3.57 -6.52 -4.97
C ILE A 25 2.84 -7.87 -4.87
N PRO A 26 3.02 -8.80 -5.81
CA PRO A 26 2.35 -10.10 -5.66
C PRO A 26 2.75 -10.83 -4.37
N ASP A 27 4.00 -10.74 -3.97
CA ASP A 27 4.44 -11.38 -2.73
C ASP A 27 3.78 -10.73 -1.53
N LEU A 28 3.66 -9.42 -1.53
CA LEU A 28 2.99 -8.69 -0.46
C LEU A 28 1.53 -9.12 -0.34
N ILE A 29 0.86 -9.23 -1.48
CA ILE A 29 -0.54 -9.65 -1.50
C ILE A 29 -0.68 -11.07 -0.97
N THR A 30 0.22 -11.96 -1.38
CA THR A 30 0.19 -13.34 -0.90
C THR A 30 0.38 -13.39 0.60
N GLU A 31 1.31 -12.62 1.14
CA GLU A 31 1.51 -12.54 2.57
C GLU A 31 0.24 -12.12 3.30
N CYS A 32 -0.41 -11.09 2.78
CA CYS A 32 -1.62 -10.58 3.42
C CYS A 32 -2.76 -11.59 3.34
N ARG A 33 -2.87 -12.31 2.22
CA ARG A 33 -3.86 -13.36 2.10
C ARG A 33 -3.61 -14.47 3.10
N ASN A 34 -2.35 -14.80 3.33
CA ASN A 34 -1.99 -15.80 4.31
C ASN A 34 -2.34 -15.36 5.73
N LEU A 35 -2.45 -14.07 5.95
CA LEU A 35 -2.89 -13.54 7.23
C LEU A 35 -4.42 -13.47 7.34
N GLY A 36 -5.12 -13.98 6.34
CA GLY A 36 -6.57 -14.02 6.39
C GLY A 36 -7.29 -12.91 5.65
N MET A 37 -6.57 -12.07 4.95
CA MET A 37 -7.21 -10.98 4.21
C MET A 37 -7.80 -11.49 2.90
N SER A 38 -8.96 -10.94 2.54
CA SER A 38 -9.60 -11.24 1.27
C SER A 38 -9.24 -10.11 0.31
N ILE A 39 -8.39 -10.41 -0.66
CA ILE A 39 -7.87 -9.39 -1.58
C ILE A 39 -8.13 -9.82 -3.01
N ARG A 40 -8.75 -8.91 -3.76
CA ARG A 40 -8.98 -9.10 -5.19
C ARG A 40 -8.14 -8.08 -5.94
N VAL A 41 -7.44 -8.54 -6.97
CA VAL A 41 -6.63 -7.65 -7.81
C VAL A 41 -7.29 -7.56 -9.17
N THR A 42 -7.46 -6.33 -9.66
CA THR A 42 -8.09 -6.09 -10.95
C THR A 42 -7.23 -5.14 -11.76
N GLY A 43 -7.57 -5.02 -13.04
CA GLY A 43 -6.90 -4.10 -13.95
C GLY A 43 -5.75 -4.74 -14.70
N PRO A 44 -5.24 -4.05 -15.72
CA PRO A 44 -4.21 -4.60 -16.58
C PRO A 44 -2.79 -4.54 -15.98
N GLY A 45 -2.62 -3.79 -14.90
CA GLY A 45 -1.31 -3.66 -14.27
C GLY A 45 -0.77 -2.25 -14.38
N LEU A 46 0.24 -1.98 -13.60
CA LEU A 46 0.89 -0.67 -13.61
C LEU A 46 1.74 -0.50 -14.85
N ARG A 47 2.07 0.75 -15.15
CA ARG A 47 2.98 1.06 -16.24
C ARG A 47 4.29 0.34 -16.05
N THR A 48 4.92 -0.03 -17.16
CA THR A 48 6.19 -0.74 -17.10
C THR A 48 7.39 0.20 -17.05
N ASP A 49 7.18 1.48 -17.29
CA ASP A 49 8.28 2.45 -17.35
C ASP A 49 8.34 3.33 -16.09
N LEU A 50 7.84 2.84 -14.98
CA LEU A 50 7.93 3.59 -13.73
C LEU A 50 9.36 3.66 -13.26
N THR A 51 9.75 4.82 -12.77
CA THR A 51 11.07 4.99 -12.18
C THR A 51 11.15 4.23 -10.86
N ALA A 52 12.37 4.02 -10.36
CA ALA A 52 12.53 3.34 -9.09
C ALA A 52 11.78 4.04 -7.95
N PRO A 53 11.86 5.36 -7.82
CA PRO A 53 11.05 6.03 -6.78
C PRO A 53 9.56 5.85 -6.95
N GLU A 54 9.08 5.83 -8.20
CA GLU A 54 7.66 5.62 -8.46
C GLU A 54 7.24 4.20 -8.07
N GLN A 55 8.06 3.21 -8.41
CA GLN A 55 7.79 1.83 -8.03
C GLN A 55 7.76 1.67 -6.51
N GLN A 56 8.69 2.30 -5.84
CA GLN A 56 8.77 2.24 -4.40
C GLN A 56 7.53 2.89 -3.78
N CYS A 57 7.11 4.02 -4.33
CA CYS A 57 5.92 4.71 -3.88
C CYS A 57 4.68 3.83 -4.02
N ALA A 58 4.55 3.15 -5.17
CA ALA A 58 3.42 2.26 -5.40
C ALA A 58 3.42 1.13 -4.38
N TYR A 59 4.56 0.50 -4.16
CA TYR A 59 4.64 -0.61 -3.23
C TYR A 59 4.27 -0.16 -1.81
N ARG A 60 4.85 0.96 -1.37
CA ARG A 60 4.61 1.44 -0.01
C ARG A 60 3.17 1.88 0.19
N THR A 61 2.57 2.46 -0.84
CA THR A 61 1.18 2.88 -0.74
C THR A 61 0.26 1.66 -0.55
N ILE A 62 0.49 0.61 -1.34
CA ILE A 62 -0.29 -0.60 -1.20
C ILE A 62 -0.03 -1.24 0.17
N GLN A 63 1.23 -1.30 0.58
CA GLN A 63 1.58 -1.89 1.86
C GLN A 63 0.87 -1.19 3.02
N GLU A 64 0.88 0.13 3.02
CA GLU A 64 0.25 0.87 4.10
C GLU A 64 -1.26 0.78 4.05
N ALA A 65 -1.83 0.78 2.84
CA ALA A 65 -3.28 0.62 2.70
C ALA A 65 -3.73 -0.74 3.22
N LEU A 66 -2.98 -1.80 2.91
CA LEU A 66 -3.32 -3.13 3.40
C LEU A 66 -3.13 -3.24 4.91
N THR A 67 -2.09 -2.61 5.43
CA THR A 67 -1.85 -2.59 6.88
C THR A 67 -3.00 -1.88 7.59
N ASN A 68 -3.44 -0.76 7.05
CA ASN A 68 -4.54 -0.01 7.65
C ASN A 68 -5.84 -0.80 7.58
N ALA A 69 -6.09 -1.47 6.45
CA ALA A 69 -7.29 -2.28 6.32
C ALA A 69 -7.30 -3.40 7.37
N ARG A 70 -6.15 -4.04 7.58
CA ARG A 70 -6.06 -5.11 8.55
C ARG A 70 -6.26 -4.60 9.97
N LYS A 71 -5.73 -3.42 10.27
CA LYS A 71 -5.82 -2.86 11.61
C LYS A 71 -7.20 -2.31 11.92
N HIS A 72 -7.84 -1.67 10.95
CA HIS A 72 -9.03 -0.86 11.22
C HIS A 72 -10.30 -1.40 10.58
N ALA A 73 -10.18 -2.36 9.70
CA ALA A 73 -11.33 -2.95 9.02
C ALA A 73 -11.11 -4.45 8.86
N SER A 74 -10.74 -5.10 9.95
CA SER A 74 -10.41 -6.52 9.94
C SER A 74 -11.58 -7.32 9.36
N GLY A 75 -11.26 -8.20 8.42
CA GLY A 75 -12.27 -9.03 7.77
C GLY A 75 -12.93 -8.39 6.58
N ALA A 76 -12.71 -7.11 6.35
CA ALA A 76 -13.32 -6.44 5.19
C ALA A 76 -12.60 -6.87 3.91
N PRO A 77 -13.36 -7.11 2.84
CA PRO A 77 -12.71 -7.40 1.55
C PRO A 77 -11.98 -6.18 1.02
N VAL A 78 -10.92 -6.41 0.30
CA VAL A 78 -10.10 -5.36 -0.29
C VAL A 78 -9.97 -5.61 -1.77
N THR A 79 -10.10 -4.56 -2.57
CA THR A 79 -9.86 -4.62 -4.00
C THR A 79 -8.69 -3.73 -4.34
N ILE A 80 -7.74 -4.25 -5.09
CA ILE A 80 -6.61 -3.48 -5.58
C ILE A 80 -6.74 -3.40 -7.08
N ASN A 81 -6.88 -2.20 -7.61
CA ASN A 81 -6.93 -1.99 -9.05
C ASN A 81 -5.61 -1.38 -9.51
N LEU A 82 -5.00 -1.98 -10.51
CA LEU A 82 -3.72 -1.50 -11.04
C LEU A 82 -3.90 -1.20 -12.52
N ASP A 83 -3.56 0.02 -12.93
CA ASP A 83 -3.61 0.37 -14.34
C ASP A 83 -2.50 1.37 -14.66
N GLU A 84 -2.47 1.84 -15.87
CA GLU A 84 -1.41 2.76 -16.30
C GLU A 84 -1.47 4.10 -15.60
N ALA A 85 -2.64 4.52 -15.19
CA ALA A 85 -2.79 5.81 -14.51
C ALA A 85 -2.34 5.73 -13.05
N GLY A 86 -2.36 4.54 -12.47
CA GLY A 86 -1.95 4.38 -11.07
C GLY A 86 -2.59 3.19 -10.42
N LEU A 87 -2.85 3.33 -9.13
CA LEU A 87 -3.42 2.23 -8.37
C LEU A 87 -4.53 2.75 -7.47
N MET A 88 -5.40 1.84 -7.08
CA MET A 88 -6.44 2.17 -6.12
C MET A 88 -6.68 0.96 -5.23
N VAL A 89 -6.65 1.19 -3.92
CA VAL A 89 -6.96 0.15 -2.94
C VAL A 89 -8.25 0.56 -2.26
N THR A 90 -9.28 -0.28 -2.40
CA THR A 90 -10.57 -0.03 -1.79
C THR A 90 -10.82 -1.07 -0.73
N THR A 91 -11.01 -0.62 0.49
CA THR A 91 -11.41 -1.50 1.59
C THR A 91 -12.92 -1.42 1.67
N HIS A 92 -13.60 -2.54 1.38
CA HIS A 92 -15.04 -2.59 1.36
C HIS A 92 -15.53 -2.93 2.75
N GLY A 93 -16.36 -2.07 3.32
CA GLY A 93 -16.86 -2.38 4.63
C GLY A 93 -17.91 -1.36 5.02
N ILE A 94 -18.82 -1.81 5.85
CA ILE A 94 -19.84 -0.93 6.38
C ILE A 94 -19.33 -0.46 7.72
N PHE A 95 -19.14 0.83 7.83
CA PHE A 95 -18.77 1.40 9.12
C PHE A 95 -20.04 1.67 9.90
N THR A 96 -20.09 1.18 11.11
CA THR A 96 -21.27 1.33 11.94
C THR A 96 -21.55 2.80 12.17
N PRO A 97 -22.76 3.26 11.88
CA PRO A 97 -23.08 4.65 12.15
C PRO A 97 -22.88 4.98 13.61
N GLY A 98 -22.26 6.11 13.86
CA GLY A 98 -22.02 6.55 15.22
C GLY A 98 -20.69 6.10 15.78
N GLU A 99 -20.04 5.12 15.17
CA GLU A 99 -18.71 4.74 15.59
C GLU A 99 -17.70 5.65 14.93
N PRO A 100 -16.72 6.11 15.68
CA PRO A 100 -15.67 6.89 15.04
C PRO A 100 -14.92 6.02 14.06
N ARG A 101 -14.68 6.56 12.90
CA ARG A 101 -13.84 5.86 11.95
C ARG A 101 -12.44 5.87 12.46
N ARG A 102 -11.86 4.69 12.54
CA ARG A 102 -10.50 4.57 13.03
C ARG A 102 -9.47 4.74 11.95
N ILE A 103 -9.89 4.78 10.71
CA ILE A 103 -8.99 5.04 9.61
C ILE A 103 -8.83 6.54 9.52
N VAL A 104 -7.98 7.07 10.36
CA VAL A 104 -7.76 8.51 10.41
C VAL A 104 -6.33 8.77 9.95
N PRO A 105 -6.05 9.98 9.48
CA PRO A 105 -4.69 10.32 9.11
C PRO A 105 -3.78 10.10 10.30
N GLY A 106 -2.79 9.29 10.11
CA GLY A 106 -1.79 9.02 11.09
C GLY A 106 -0.45 9.10 10.43
N ARG A 107 0.54 8.50 11.06
CA ARG A 107 1.89 8.56 10.52
C ARG A 107 1.96 7.91 9.15
N GLY A 108 1.25 6.82 8.96
CA GLY A 108 1.26 6.16 7.67
C GLY A 108 0.70 7.03 6.57
N SER A 109 -0.39 7.73 6.86
CA SER A 109 -1.01 8.60 5.88
C SER A 109 -0.11 9.78 5.53
N VAL A 110 0.57 10.33 6.52
CA VAL A 110 1.50 11.43 6.28
C VAL A 110 2.64 10.93 5.40
N GLY A 111 3.18 9.75 5.70
CA GLY A 111 4.25 9.19 4.90
C GLY A 111 3.84 8.90 3.47
N MET A 112 2.61 8.42 3.29
CA MET A 112 2.11 8.18 1.94
C MET A 112 2.04 9.47 1.14
N GLN A 113 1.56 10.54 1.77
CA GLN A 113 1.44 11.82 1.07
C GLN A 113 2.82 12.36 0.70
N GLU A 114 3.77 12.25 1.61
CA GLU A 114 5.12 12.72 1.35
C GLU A 114 5.77 11.95 0.21
N ARG A 115 5.58 10.65 0.19
CA ARG A 115 6.14 9.83 -0.89
C ARG A 115 5.49 10.16 -2.22
N ALA A 116 4.18 10.36 -2.22
CA ALA A 116 3.48 10.74 -3.44
C ALA A 116 4.01 12.07 -3.95
N ASN A 117 4.18 13.03 -3.06
CA ASN A 117 4.70 14.34 -3.44
C ASN A 117 6.11 14.23 -4.05
N HIS A 118 6.92 13.35 -3.46
CA HIS A 118 8.30 13.16 -3.93
C HIS A 118 8.37 12.63 -5.35
N CYS A 119 7.46 11.77 -5.73
CA CYS A 119 7.49 11.20 -7.07
C CYS A 119 6.49 11.84 -8.02
N GLY A 120 5.90 12.96 -7.60
CA GLY A 120 5.00 13.70 -8.47
C GLY A 120 3.65 13.04 -8.70
N ALA A 121 3.23 12.20 -7.78
CA ALA A 121 1.95 11.53 -7.89
C ALA A 121 0.91 12.23 -7.03
N THR A 122 -0.35 11.97 -7.33
CA THR A 122 -1.46 12.49 -6.53
C THR A 122 -2.01 11.37 -5.67
N LEU A 123 -2.17 11.64 -4.39
CA LEU A 123 -2.69 10.65 -3.45
C LEU A 123 -4.07 11.07 -2.98
N ILE A 124 -5.00 10.11 -3.00
CA ILE A 124 -6.30 10.26 -2.39
C ILE A 124 -6.40 9.22 -1.29
N ASN A 125 -6.82 9.64 -0.11
CA ASN A 125 -6.93 8.75 1.05
C ASN A 125 -8.14 9.22 1.82
N GLU A 126 -9.29 8.65 1.53
CA GLU A 126 -10.56 9.20 2.03
C GLU A 126 -11.63 8.12 2.12
N PRO A 127 -12.69 8.37 2.89
CA PRO A 127 -13.82 7.46 2.90
C PRO A 127 -14.50 7.40 1.54
N ASP A 128 -15.04 6.24 1.25
CA ASP A 128 -15.78 5.99 0.04
C ASP A 128 -17.17 5.50 0.45
N SER A 129 -18.11 5.48 -0.49
CA SER A 129 -19.47 5.06 -0.16
C SER A 129 -19.50 3.65 0.42
N ASP A 130 -18.59 2.79 -0.02
CA ASP A 130 -18.55 1.40 0.43
C ASP A 130 -17.48 1.12 1.46
N GLY A 131 -16.73 2.11 1.87
CA GLY A 131 -15.64 1.86 2.80
C GLY A 131 -14.59 2.94 2.74
N TRP A 132 -13.37 2.57 2.39
CA TRP A 132 -12.25 3.50 2.38
C TRP A 132 -11.44 3.32 1.09
N LYS A 133 -10.96 4.41 0.53
CA LYS A 133 -10.25 4.40 -0.73
C LYS A 133 -8.89 5.06 -0.60
N VAL A 134 -7.85 4.39 -1.08
CA VAL A 134 -6.52 4.96 -1.23
C VAL A 134 -6.16 4.86 -2.70
N ALA A 135 -5.90 5.98 -3.33
CA ALA A 135 -5.57 5.99 -4.76
C ALA A 135 -4.32 6.79 -4.98
N LEU A 136 -3.43 6.27 -5.81
CA LEU A 136 -2.20 6.92 -6.20
C LEU A 136 -2.20 7.03 -7.72
N THR A 137 -2.16 8.25 -8.23
CA THR A 137 -2.24 8.51 -9.66
C THR A 137 -0.99 9.22 -10.10
N TRP A 138 -0.37 8.69 -11.17
CA TRP A 138 0.83 9.32 -11.72
C TRP A 138 0.44 10.58 -12.48
N LYS A 139 1.26 11.59 -12.34
CA LYS A 139 1.10 12.76 -13.18
C LYS A 139 1.77 12.47 -14.52
N THR A 140 1.09 12.85 -15.56
CA THR A 140 1.65 12.66 -16.90
C THR A 140 2.42 13.88 -17.33
#